data_442981fae01a22031b948b6e005b39f9
#
_entry.id   442981fae01a22031b948b6e005b39f9
#
_cell.length_a   1.000
_cell.length_b   1.000
_cell.length_c   1.000
_cell.angle_alpha   90.00
_cell.angle_beta   90.00
_cell.angle_gamma   90.00
#
_symmetry.space_group_name_H-M   'P 1'
#
loop_
_entity.id
_entity.type
_entity.pdbx_description
1 polymer ?
#
loop_
_entity_poly.entity_id
_entity_poly.type
_entity_poly.pdbx_seq_one_letter_code
_entity_poly.pdbx_strand_id
1 'polypeptide(L)'
;MLRPISVYGASKLACEALISAYAHSYGFDAHIYRLANIVGPRSRHGVIVDFVKKLSENPKELEILGDGTQNKSYLYVDDCVKTLLLSLERPFRRFEIFNVGSEDQVDVLTIARIVTEEMGLTNVKFRLRGGLNGGRGWIGDVKNMLLDISKLKKVGWKPRYNSSEAVRLTVKKILAKWARSKTCDIAEVSP
;
A
#
# COMPACT_ATOMS: atom_id res chain seq x y z
N MET A 1 -1.18 -18.71 -16.91
CA MET A 1 -1.00 -19.55 -15.68
C MET A 1 -0.51 -18.69 -14.54
N LEU A 2 -1.18 -18.70 -13.36
CA LEU A 2 -0.75 -17.97 -12.18
C LEU A 2 0.40 -18.73 -11.50
N ARG A 3 1.52 -18.03 -11.24
CA ARG A 3 2.72 -18.63 -10.61
C ARG A 3 3.10 -17.77 -9.38
N PRO A 4 2.55 -18.07 -8.19
CA PRO A 4 2.88 -17.32 -6.98
C PRO A 4 4.37 -17.53 -6.61
N ILE A 5 5.03 -16.44 -6.21
CA ILE A 5 6.46 -16.43 -5.83
C ILE A 5 6.66 -16.44 -4.31
N SER A 6 5.59 -16.53 -3.54
CA SER A 6 5.61 -16.59 -2.09
C SER A 6 4.50 -17.50 -1.56
N VAL A 7 4.71 -18.04 -0.35
CA VAL A 7 3.68 -18.82 0.37
C VAL A 7 2.42 -17.99 0.60
N TYR A 8 2.58 -16.70 0.93
CA TYR A 8 1.47 -15.76 1.05
C TYR A 8 0.66 -15.65 -0.25
N GLY A 9 1.34 -15.45 -1.39
CA GLY A 9 0.67 -15.37 -2.69
C GLY A 9 -0.05 -16.68 -3.05
N ALA A 10 0.57 -17.83 -2.76
CA ALA A 10 -0.04 -19.13 -2.95
C ALA A 10 -1.30 -19.32 -2.10
N SER A 11 -1.26 -18.93 -0.81
CA SER A 11 -2.42 -19.02 0.09
C SER A 11 -3.59 -18.13 -0.38
N LYS A 12 -3.30 -16.91 -0.87
CA LYS A 12 -4.34 -16.02 -1.41
C LYS A 12 -4.98 -16.59 -2.69
N LEU A 13 -4.17 -17.18 -3.57
CA LEU A 13 -4.69 -17.86 -4.77
C LEU A 13 -5.58 -19.06 -4.40
N ALA A 14 -5.18 -19.84 -3.41
CA ALA A 14 -6.00 -20.95 -2.91
C ALA A 14 -7.33 -20.47 -2.32
N CYS A 15 -7.32 -19.36 -1.56
CA CYS A 15 -8.55 -18.74 -1.05
C CYS A 15 -9.49 -18.31 -2.19
N GLU A 16 -8.98 -17.68 -3.24
CA GLU A 16 -9.81 -17.31 -4.39
C GLU A 16 -10.45 -18.53 -5.04
N ALA A 17 -9.68 -19.62 -5.23
CA ALA A 17 -10.18 -20.85 -5.82
C ALA A 17 -11.27 -21.51 -4.94
N LEU A 18 -11.07 -21.56 -3.62
CA LEU A 18 -12.05 -22.07 -2.67
C LEU A 18 -13.33 -21.25 -2.68
N ILE A 19 -13.24 -19.92 -2.60
CA ILE A 19 -14.40 -19.03 -2.64
C ILE A 19 -15.18 -19.22 -3.95
N SER A 20 -14.49 -19.33 -5.07
CA SER A 20 -15.12 -19.62 -6.38
C SER A 20 -15.89 -20.92 -6.36
N ALA A 21 -15.27 -22.01 -5.89
CA ALA A 21 -15.89 -23.33 -5.81
C ALA A 21 -17.14 -23.31 -4.89
N TYR A 22 -17.03 -22.71 -3.72
CA TYR A 22 -18.13 -22.58 -2.77
C TYR A 22 -19.28 -21.73 -3.33
N ALA A 23 -19.00 -20.59 -3.95
CA ALA A 23 -20.01 -19.73 -4.55
C ALA A 23 -20.81 -20.49 -5.64
N HIS A 24 -20.13 -21.30 -6.47
CA HIS A 24 -20.81 -22.11 -7.48
C HIS A 24 -21.59 -23.28 -6.89
N SER A 25 -21.05 -23.98 -5.89
CA SER A 25 -21.66 -25.16 -5.31
C SER A 25 -22.88 -24.84 -4.44
N TYR A 26 -22.80 -23.77 -3.66
CA TYR A 26 -23.81 -23.42 -2.65
C TYR A 26 -24.65 -22.21 -3.02
N GLY A 27 -24.30 -21.53 -4.07
CA GLY A 27 -25.17 -20.52 -4.63
C GLY A 27 -25.19 -19.18 -3.93
N PHE A 28 -24.17 -18.78 -3.16
CA PHE A 28 -24.05 -17.44 -2.58
C PHE A 28 -23.28 -16.46 -3.49
N ASP A 29 -23.48 -15.19 -3.29
CA ASP A 29 -22.75 -14.15 -3.99
C ASP A 29 -21.37 -13.93 -3.35
N ALA A 30 -20.32 -13.76 -4.18
CA ALA A 30 -18.99 -13.54 -3.72
C ALA A 30 -18.27 -12.49 -4.59
N HIS A 31 -17.74 -11.45 -3.94
CA HIS A 31 -16.92 -10.44 -4.58
C HIS A 31 -15.51 -10.45 -4.02
N ILE A 32 -14.53 -10.72 -4.86
CA ILE A 32 -13.11 -10.80 -4.50
C ILE A 32 -12.41 -9.52 -4.95
N TYR A 33 -11.69 -8.89 -4.03
CA TYR A 33 -10.90 -7.69 -4.29
C TYR A 33 -9.41 -7.98 -4.13
N ARG A 34 -8.67 -7.92 -5.24
CA ARG A 34 -7.21 -7.99 -5.26
C ARG A 34 -6.66 -6.60 -5.06
N LEU A 35 -6.16 -6.33 -3.87
CA LEU A 35 -5.72 -5.00 -3.47
C LEU A 35 -4.26 -4.75 -3.85
N ALA A 36 -3.96 -3.57 -4.40
CA ALA A 36 -2.61 -3.02 -4.46
C ALA A 36 -2.09 -2.66 -3.05
N ASN A 37 -1.02 -1.87 -2.93
CA ASN A 37 -0.57 -1.39 -1.62
C ASN A 37 -1.55 -0.33 -1.10
N ILE A 38 -2.32 -0.68 -0.08
CA ILE A 38 -3.24 0.24 0.58
C ILE A 38 -2.48 1.01 1.65
N VAL A 39 -2.56 2.35 1.59
CA VAL A 39 -1.86 3.25 2.52
C VAL A 39 -2.81 4.23 3.19
N GLY A 40 -2.46 4.66 4.40
CA GLY A 40 -3.30 5.58 5.16
C GLY A 40 -2.81 5.83 6.59
N PRO A 41 -3.52 6.67 7.36
CA PRO A 41 -3.04 7.19 8.65
C PRO A 41 -2.90 6.15 9.76
N ARG A 42 -3.48 4.96 9.59
CA ARG A 42 -3.42 3.86 10.55
C ARG A 42 -2.45 2.75 10.13
N SER A 43 -1.64 2.96 9.10
CA SER A 43 -0.61 2.01 8.71
C SER A 43 0.38 1.79 9.85
N ARG A 44 0.66 0.53 10.18
CA ARG A 44 1.58 0.13 11.26
C ARG A 44 2.89 -0.46 10.74
N HIS A 45 2.93 -0.80 9.47
CA HIS A 45 4.06 -1.40 8.76
C HIS A 45 4.09 -0.93 7.30
N GLY A 46 5.11 -1.33 6.55
CA GLY A 46 5.32 -0.96 5.15
C GLY A 46 6.32 0.18 5.01
N VAL A 47 6.77 0.40 3.77
CA VAL A 47 7.89 1.29 3.43
C VAL A 47 7.74 2.71 3.98
N ILE A 48 6.53 3.27 3.96
CA ILE A 48 6.29 4.64 4.46
C ILE A 48 6.55 4.72 5.97
N VAL A 49 5.98 3.78 6.74
CA VAL A 49 6.13 3.74 8.20
C VAL A 49 7.57 3.44 8.59
N ASP A 50 8.24 2.53 7.87
CA ASP A 50 9.64 2.19 8.08
C ASP A 50 10.55 3.41 7.86
N PHE A 51 10.33 4.16 6.78
CA PHE A 51 11.12 5.36 6.49
C PHE A 51 10.89 6.48 7.51
N VAL A 52 9.64 6.72 7.91
CA VAL A 52 9.33 7.72 8.95
C VAL A 52 10.01 7.34 10.26
N LYS A 53 9.99 6.06 10.68
CA LYS A 53 10.67 5.59 11.89
C LYS A 53 12.19 5.76 11.80
N LYS A 54 12.81 5.25 10.74
CA LYS A 54 14.27 5.35 10.53
C LYS A 54 14.74 6.79 10.54
N LEU A 55 14.03 7.70 9.87
CA LEU A 55 14.38 9.11 9.83
C LEU A 55 14.09 9.84 11.14
N SER A 56 13.17 9.36 11.96
CA SER A 56 12.97 9.88 13.33
C SER A 56 14.11 9.49 14.26
N GLU A 57 14.75 8.34 14.02
CA GLU A 57 15.92 7.86 14.78
C GLU A 57 17.23 8.46 14.26
N ASN A 58 17.38 8.54 12.93
CA ASN A 58 18.55 9.12 12.27
C ASN A 58 18.14 10.04 11.11
N PRO A 59 18.03 11.36 11.34
CA PRO A 59 17.57 12.31 10.32
C PRO A 59 18.60 12.61 9.22
N LYS A 60 19.82 12.06 9.29
CA LYS A 60 20.89 12.32 8.31
C LYS A 60 21.02 11.21 7.27
N GLU A 61 20.52 10.02 7.57
CA GLU A 61 20.72 8.84 6.69
C GLU A 61 19.51 7.94 6.69
N LEU A 62 19.09 7.51 5.50
CA LEU A 62 18.01 6.55 5.30
C LEU A 62 18.53 5.31 4.57
N GLU A 63 18.45 4.16 5.25
CA GLU A 63 18.69 2.86 4.65
C GLU A 63 17.47 2.40 3.88
N ILE A 64 17.64 2.08 2.61
CA ILE A 64 16.61 1.60 1.69
C ILE A 64 16.96 0.18 1.27
N LEU A 65 16.07 -0.78 1.54
CA LEU A 65 16.25 -2.18 1.14
C LEU A 65 16.03 -2.34 -0.37
N GLY A 66 16.92 -3.11 -1.01
CA GLY A 66 16.87 -3.35 -2.45
C GLY A 66 17.79 -2.42 -3.24
N ASP A 67 17.62 -2.43 -4.56
CA ASP A 67 18.43 -1.65 -5.51
C ASP A 67 17.84 -0.27 -5.83
N GLY A 68 16.72 0.12 -5.19
CA GLY A 68 16.07 1.41 -5.42
C GLY A 68 15.12 1.44 -6.61
N THR A 69 15.01 0.36 -7.38
CA THR A 69 14.17 0.31 -8.59
C THR A 69 12.79 -0.33 -8.37
N GLN A 70 12.46 -0.67 -7.11
CA GLN A 70 11.13 -1.19 -6.78
C GLN A 70 10.07 -0.14 -7.09
N ASN A 71 9.09 -0.51 -7.90
CA ASN A 71 8.06 0.39 -8.40
C ASN A 71 6.68 -0.24 -8.21
N LYS A 72 5.81 0.39 -7.43
CA LYS A 72 4.53 -0.20 -7.04
C LYS A 72 3.42 0.82 -7.04
N SER A 73 2.19 0.33 -7.25
CA SER A 73 0.96 1.10 -7.12
C SER A 73 0.56 1.23 -5.65
N TYR A 74 0.20 2.44 -5.24
CA TYR A 74 -0.28 2.78 -3.89
C TYR A 74 -1.65 3.43 -3.98
N LEU A 75 -2.60 2.90 -3.22
CA LEU A 75 -3.97 3.41 -3.16
C LEU A 75 -4.28 3.94 -1.76
N TYR A 76 -4.85 5.13 -1.68
CA TYR A 76 -5.27 5.69 -0.40
C TYR A 76 -6.46 4.92 0.17
N VAL A 77 -6.46 4.67 1.47
CA VAL A 77 -7.42 3.80 2.16
C VAL A 77 -8.88 4.19 1.94
N ASP A 78 -9.19 5.49 1.87
CA ASP A 78 -10.57 5.95 1.64
C ASP A 78 -11.10 5.52 0.26
N ASP A 79 -10.24 5.50 -0.76
CA ASP A 79 -10.62 5.04 -2.10
C ASP A 79 -10.80 3.51 -2.12
N CYS A 80 -10.00 2.77 -1.35
CA CYS A 80 -10.21 1.35 -1.15
C CYS A 80 -11.56 1.07 -0.49
N VAL A 81 -11.88 1.75 0.61
CA VAL A 81 -13.16 1.60 1.31
C VAL A 81 -14.34 1.89 0.39
N LYS A 82 -14.27 2.98 -0.39
CA LYS A 82 -15.31 3.30 -1.38
C LYS A 82 -15.50 2.18 -2.41
N THR A 83 -14.40 1.54 -2.84
CA THR A 83 -14.50 0.41 -3.77
C THR A 83 -15.26 -0.77 -3.15
N LEU A 84 -15.00 -1.08 -1.88
CA LEU A 84 -15.71 -2.15 -1.18
C LEU A 84 -17.20 -1.83 -1.02
N LEU A 85 -17.54 -0.59 -0.69
CA LEU A 85 -18.93 -0.14 -0.56
C LEU A 85 -19.67 -0.14 -1.89
N LEU A 86 -18.99 0.11 -3.00
CA LEU A 86 -19.59 0.12 -4.33
C LEU A 86 -20.32 -1.19 -4.66
N SER A 87 -19.83 -2.34 -4.18
CA SER A 87 -20.47 -3.64 -4.38
C SER A 87 -21.79 -3.80 -3.62
N LEU A 88 -22.00 -3.00 -2.58
CA LEU A 88 -23.26 -2.98 -1.83
C LEU A 88 -24.31 -2.08 -2.51
N GLU A 89 -23.87 -1.10 -3.27
CA GLU A 89 -24.72 -0.09 -3.93
C GLU A 89 -25.13 -0.50 -5.35
N ARG A 90 -24.43 -1.44 -5.95
CA ARG A 90 -24.64 -1.85 -7.36
C ARG A 90 -24.87 -3.34 -7.49
N PRO A 91 -25.81 -3.77 -8.35
CA PRO A 91 -26.03 -5.17 -8.65
C PRO A 91 -24.88 -5.69 -9.55
N PHE A 92 -23.83 -6.20 -8.94
CA PHE A 92 -22.81 -6.97 -9.64
C PHE A 92 -23.30 -8.39 -9.90
N ARG A 93 -22.61 -9.09 -10.82
CA ARG A 93 -22.85 -10.50 -11.01
C ARG A 93 -22.57 -11.26 -9.71
N ARG A 94 -23.19 -12.41 -9.58
CA ARG A 94 -23.07 -13.28 -8.41
C ARG A 94 -21.62 -13.59 -7.99
N PHE A 95 -20.74 -13.77 -8.95
CA PHE A 95 -19.30 -13.98 -8.69
C PHE A 95 -18.48 -12.99 -9.51
N GLU A 96 -17.71 -12.15 -8.82
CA GLU A 96 -16.88 -11.13 -9.46
C GLU A 96 -15.52 -11.00 -8.79
N ILE A 97 -14.50 -10.75 -9.61
CA ILE A 97 -13.14 -10.44 -9.14
C ILE A 97 -12.76 -9.05 -9.65
N PHE A 98 -12.31 -8.18 -8.76
CA PHE A 98 -11.85 -6.83 -9.06
C PHE A 98 -10.41 -6.63 -8.62
N ASN A 99 -9.59 -6.06 -9.49
CA ASN A 99 -8.32 -5.47 -9.09
C ASN A 99 -8.57 -4.05 -8.60
N VAL A 100 -7.96 -3.68 -7.46
CA VAL A 100 -8.16 -2.39 -6.79
C VAL A 100 -6.80 -1.75 -6.55
N GLY A 101 -6.51 -0.63 -7.20
CA GLY A 101 -5.23 0.06 -7.13
C GLY A 101 -5.29 1.45 -7.74
N SER A 102 -4.15 2.14 -7.76
CA SER A 102 -3.98 3.37 -8.52
C SER A 102 -3.72 3.05 -10.00
N GLU A 103 -3.86 4.06 -10.87
CA GLU A 103 -3.59 3.93 -12.31
C GLU A 103 -2.10 3.99 -12.63
N ASP A 104 -1.28 4.33 -11.64
CA ASP A 104 0.16 4.57 -11.75
C ASP A 104 0.96 3.81 -10.70
N GLN A 105 2.25 4.03 -10.73
CA GLN A 105 3.23 3.49 -9.80
C GLN A 105 4.12 4.61 -9.27
N VAL A 106 4.74 4.37 -8.12
CA VAL A 106 5.80 5.21 -7.57
C VAL A 106 6.97 4.33 -7.12
N ASP A 107 8.19 4.77 -7.44
CA ASP A 107 9.41 4.08 -7.03
C ASP A 107 9.78 4.37 -5.57
N VAL A 108 10.58 3.47 -4.99
CA VAL A 108 10.95 3.56 -3.57
C VAL A 108 11.81 4.80 -3.25
N LEU A 109 12.61 5.30 -4.19
CA LEU A 109 13.41 6.51 -4.01
C LEU A 109 12.53 7.76 -3.99
N THR A 110 11.49 7.80 -4.83
CA THR A 110 10.50 8.87 -4.80
C THR A 110 9.72 8.85 -3.48
N ILE A 111 9.37 7.67 -2.94
CA ILE A 111 8.77 7.56 -1.61
C ILE A 111 9.71 8.11 -0.54
N ALA A 112 11.01 7.78 -0.61
CA ALA A 112 12.00 8.30 0.33
C ALA A 112 12.09 9.82 0.28
N ARG A 113 12.08 10.42 -0.93
CA ARG A 113 12.07 11.90 -1.09
C ARG A 113 10.80 12.52 -0.50
N ILE A 114 9.62 11.95 -0.78
CA ILE A 114 8.36 12.43 -0.21
C ILE A 114 8.41 12.41 1.32
N VAL A 115 8.91 11.33 1.92
CA VAL A 115 9.01 11.22 3.38
C VAL A 115 9.96 12.27 3.95
N THR A 116 11.16 12.45 3.35
CA THR A 116 12.14 13.46 3.80
C THR A 116 11.58 14.87 3.69
N GLU A 117 10.92 15.20 2.58
CA GLU A 117 10.28 16.51 2.37
C GLU A 117 9.20 16.79 3.42
N GLU A 118 8.29 15.86 3.66
CA GLU A 118 7.19 16.02 4.61
C GLU A 118 7.67 16.06 6.08
N MET A 119 8.83 15.47 6.38
CA MET A 119 9.49 15.60 7.68
C MET A 119 10.32 16.88 7.82
N GLY A 120 10.42 17.71 6.77
CA GLY A 120 11.24 18.92 6.76
C GLY A 120 12.75 18.65 6.85
N LEU A 121 13.19 17.46 6.43
CA LEU A 121 14.60 17.07 6.48
C LEU A 121 15.33 17.47 5.20
N THR A 122 16.55 17.99 5.34
CA THR A 122 17.43 18.36 4.24
C THR A 122 18.72 17.54 4.29
N ASN A 123 19.35 17.33 3.13
CA ASN A 123 20.65 16.65 3.03
C ASN A 123 20.66 15.21 3.58
N VAL A 124 19.54 14.49 3.50
CA VAL A 124 19.48 13.08 3.91
C VAL A 124 20.21 12.21 2.89
N LYS A 125 21.15 11.41 3.36
CA LYS A 125 21.89 10.45 2.53
C LYS A 125 21.10 9.16 2.38
N PHE A 126 20.72 8.79 1.17
CA PHE A 126 20.09 7.50 0.88
C PHE A 126 21.16 6.41 0.69
N ARG A 127 21.07 5.34 1.46
CA ARG A 127 21.92 4.16 1.33
C ARG A 127 21.10 2.96 0.85
N LEU A 128 21.36 2.53 -0.37
CA LEU A 128 20.78 1.30 -0.91
C LEU A 128 21.51 0.11 -0.32
N ARG A 129 20.78 -0.80 0.32
CA ARG A 129 21.28 -2.13 0.64
C ARG A 129 20.93 -3.07 -0.50
N GLY A 130 21.93 -3.42 -1.29
CA GLY A 130 21.84 -4.22 -2.50
C GLY A 130 20.81 -5.35 -2.41
N GLY A 131 19.97 -5.47 -3.45
CA GLY A 131 18.82 -6.35 -3.44
C GLY A 131 19.15 -7.82 -3.59
N LEU A 132 18.31 -8.67 -3.02
CA LEU A 132 18.29 -10.10 -3.27
C LEU A 132 17.67 -10.39 -4.64
N ASN A 133 18.14 -11.41 -5.35
CA ASN A 133 17.47 -11.97 -6.55
C ASN A 133 16.94 -10.90 -7.55
N GLY A 134 17.81 -10.06 -8.08
CA GLY A 134 17.44 -9.04 -9.08
C GLY A 134 16.97 -7.72 -8.48
N GLY A 135 17.48 -7.33 -7.31
CA GLY A 135 17.27 -6.01 -6.72
C GLY A 135 16.09 -5.90 -5.76
N ARG A 136 15.50 -7.03 -5.34
CA ARG A 136 14.38 -7.08 -4.39
C ARG A 136 14.83 -6.74 -2.97
N GLY A 137 13.93 -6.17 -2.17
CA GLY A 137 14.20 -5.86 -0.75
C GLY A 137 14.28 -7.10 0.13
N TRP A 138 13.49 -8.15 -0.16
CA TRP A 138 13.48 -9.43 0.57
C TRP A 138 13.00 -10.58 -0.34
N ILE A 139 13.12 -11.84 0.14
CA ILE A 139 12.63 -13.03 -0.56
C ILE A 139 11.10 -12.95 -0.69
N GLY A 140 10.59 -13.04 -1.94
CA GLY A 140 9.16 -12.92 -2.22
C GLY A 140 8.64 -11.48 -2.39
N ASP A 141 9.53 -10.48 -2.31
CA ASP A 141 9.17 -9.10 -2.65
C ASP A 141 8.79 -8.98 -4.13
N VAL A 142 7.69 -8.28 -4.39
CA VAL A 142 7.24 -7.95 -5.75
C VAL A 142 7.90 -6.65 -6.16
N LYS A 143 8.87 -6.70 -7.08
CA LYS A 143 9.64 -5.52 -7.51
C LYS A 143 8.80 -4.51 -8.27
N ASN A 144 7.97 -4.99 -9.21
CA ASN A 144 7.06 -4.16 -9.99
C ASN A 144 5.62 -4.64 -9.77
N MET A 145 4.72 -3.73 -9.43
CA MET A 145 3.32 -4.07 -9.24
C MET A 145 2.41 -2.93 -9.71
N LEU A 146 1.69 -3.18 -10.79
CA LEU A 146 0.58 -2.36 -11.27
C LEU A 146 -0.56 -3.29 -11.64
N LEU A 147 -1.73 -3.07 -11.04
CA LEU A 147 -2.92 -3.87 -11.32
C LEU A 147 -3.74 -3.21 -12.43
N ASP A 148 -4.22 -4.01 -13.36
CA ASP A 148 -5.22 -3.54 -14.32
C ASP A 148 -6.57 -3.35 -13.62
N ILE A 149 -6.98 -2.10 -13.46
CA ILE A 149 -8.24 -1.68 -12.83
C ILE A 149 -9.33 -1.34 -13.85
N SER A 150 -9.16 -1.69 -15.12
CA SER A 150 -10.09 -1.34 -16.21
C SER A 150 -11.52 -1.80 -15.93
N LYS A 151 -11.70 -2.92 -15.22
CA LYS A 151 -13.02 -3.43 -14.83
C LYS A 151 -13.75 -2.48 -13.87
N LEU A 152 -13.06 -1.91 -12.89
CA LEU A 152 -13.63 -0.89 -11.99
C LEU A 152 -13.89 0.44 -12.74
N LYS A 153 -13.02 0.81 -13.67
CA LYS A 153 -13.24 2.01 -14.50
C LYS A 153 -14.50 1.91 -15.36
N LYS A 154 -14.83 0.73 -15.90
CA LYS A 154 -16.06 0.50 -16.67
C LYS A 154 -17.33 0.71 -15.85
N VAL A 155 -17.28 0.56 -14.53
CA VAL A 155 -18.39 0.85 -13.63
C VAL A 155 -18.34 2.28 -13.04
N GLY A 156 -17.47 3.15 -13.59
CA GLY A 156 -17.38 4.56 -13.22
C GLY A 156 -16.54 4.84 -11.98
N TRP A 157 -15.82 3.84 -11.44
CA TRP A 157 -14.90 4.06 -10.33
C TRP A 157 -13.49 4.41 -10.83
N LYS A 158 -12.85 5.34 -10.14
CA LYS A 158 -11.43 5.67 -10.31
C LYS A 158 -10.84 6.15 -8.97
N PRO A 159 -9.54 5.96 -8.75
CA PRO A 159 -8.88 6.50 -7.57
C PRO A 159 -8.91 8.03 -7.60
N ARG A 160 -9.03 8.65 -6.43
CA ARG A 160 -8.99 10.11 -6.26
C ARG A 160 -7.58 10.65 -6.34
N TYR A 161 -6.63 9.86 -5.85
CA TYR A 161 -5.22 10.21 -5.74
C TYR A 161 -4.36 9.27 -6.57
N ASN A 162 -3.32 9.80 -7.21
CA ASN A 162 -2.26 8.98 -7.77
C ASN A 162 -1.39 8.39 -6.65
N SER A 163 -0.47 7.46 -6.99
CA SER A 163 0.36 6.76 -5.99
C SER A 163 1.22 7.72 -5.16
N SER A 164 1.82 8.74 -5.78
CA SER A 164 2.65 9.72 -5.06
C SER A 164 1.82 10.60 -4.12
N GLU A 165 0.64 11.02 -4.54
CA GLU A 165 -0.30 11.79 -3.72
C GLU A 165 -0.82 10.97 -2.53
N ALA A 166 -1.16 9.69 -2.75
CA ALA A 166 -1.58 8.77 -1.69
C ALA A 166 -0.48 8.56 -0.64
N VAL A 167 0.78 8.40 -1.09
CA VAL A 167 1.96 8.33 -0.22
C VAL A 167 2.11 9.62 0.58
N ARG A 168 2.13 10.78 -0.10
CA ARG A 168 2.30 12.10 0.54
C ARG A 168 1.21 12.38 1.60
N LEU A 169 -0.05 12.13 1.25
CA LEU A 169 -1.16 12.30 2.19
C LEU A 169 -1.03 11.38 3.41
N THR A 170 -0.57 10.14 3.19
CA THR A 170 -0.33 9.17 4.27
C THR A 170 0.75 9.67 5.22
N VAL A 171 1.90 10.14 4.69
CA VAL A 171 3.00 10.69 5.51
C VAL A 171 2.50 11.86 6.35
N LYS A 172 1.84 12.85 5.75
CA LYS A 172 1.26 14.00 6.46
C LYS A 172 0.37 13.58 7.62
N LYS A 173 -0.52 12.61 7.39
CA LYS A 173 -1.45 12.13 8.43
C LYS A 173 -0.75 11.35 9.54
N ILE A 174 0.28 10.57 9.22
CA ILE A 174 1.09 9.85 10.22
C ILE A 174 1.82 10.86 11.10
N LEU A 175 2.51 11.84 10.52
CA LEU A 175 3.25 12.86 11.25
C LEU A 175 2.32 13.70 12.15
N ALA A 176 1.17 14.11 11.64
CA ALA A 176 0.18 14.85 12.45
C ALA A 176 -0.35 14.01 13.63
N LYS A 177 -0.50 12.70 13.48
CA LYS A 177 -0.89 11.80 14.56
C LYS A 177 0.21 11.67 15.61
N TRP A 178 1.47 11.54 15.19
CA TRP A 178 2.62 11.42 16.10
C TRP A 178 2.86 12.72 16.89
N ALA A 179 2.67 13.88 16.26
CA ALA A 179 2.75 15.17 16.96
C ALA A 179 1.70 15.27 18.08
N ARG A 180 0.47 14.81 17.83
CA ARG A 180 -0.60 14.84 18.85
C ARG A 180 -0.34 13.87 20.00
N SER A 181 0.22 12.68 19.76
CA SER A 181 0.52 11.74 20.85
C SER A 181 1.60 12.30 21.77
N LYS A 182 2.64 12.95 21.25
CA LYS A 182 3.69 13.61 22.06
C LYS A 182 3.15 14.77 22.90
N THR A 183 2.13 15.49 22.43
CA THR A 183 1.51 16.60 23.18
C THR A 183 0.60 16.09 24.31
N CYS A 184 -0.01 14.92 24.16
CA CYS A 184 -0.85 14.31 25.20
C CYS A 184 0.02 13.82 26.38
N ASP A 185 1.16 13.18 26.08
CA ASP A 185 2.10 12.69 27.11
C ASP A 185 2.74 13.82 27.95
N ILE A 186 2.81 15.05 27.41
CA ILE A 186 3.33 16.24 28.13
C ILE A 186 2.25 16.88 29.01
N ALA A 187 0.99 16.77 28.66
CA ALA A 187 -0.12 17.35 29.41
C ALA A 187 -0.46 16.53 30.69
N GLU A 188 -0.07 15.25 30.75
CA GLU A 188 -0.26 14.40 31.94
C GLU A 188 0.88 14.48 32.96
N VAL A 189 1.94 15.28 32.71
CA VAL A 189 3.14 15.41 33.58
C VAL A 189 3.25 16.81 34.21
N SER A 190 2.21 17.59 34.16
CA SER A 190 2.20 18.88 34.92
C SER A 190 1.55 18.69 36.28
N PRO A 191 2.25 18.95 37.40
CA PRO A 191 1.77 18.75 38.77
C PRO A 191 0.60 19.67 39.13
#